data_d00789b2430742264b150897a394c918
#
_entry.id   d00789b2430742264b150897a394c918
#
_cell.length_a   1.000
_cell.length_b   1.000
_cell.length_c   1.000
_cell.angle_alpha   90.00
_cell.angle_beta   90.00
_cell.angle_gamma   90.00
#
_symmetry.space_group_name_H-M   'P 1'
#
loop_
_entity.id
_entity.type
_entity.pdbx_description
1 polymer ?
#
loop_
_entity_poly.entity_id
_entity_poly.type
_entity_poly.pdbx_seq_one_letter_code
_entity_poly.pdbx_strand_id
1 'polypeptide(L)'
;MKQYSILLCLVSILFFTHCEQQIETHLEQFPLIPIANVMEETGSAFFIKDKTVLYFDDNDEDLKQTAIQLKSNWEAQTNNSLLLNEGIPFLYSKIELIKSDFDQEEAYEIKIDKKVIVIRASGASGFYRALTSIDQLLRFQKLSSNLNFLPTGVIQDAPKYSYRGAMLDVSRHFFTVKEVKQYIDLLALYKINHLHLSDDQGWRIEIKSWPNLTEYGARTEVGGISGGFYTQEEYIDLVAYAQDRFITVVPEIDIPGHTNAALASYPELNCDGKTAELYTGIEVGFSTLCVDNEITFQFLDDVIREISAITPGNYFHIGGDESHSTNEEDYIVFIDKTQDIVEKYGKNVMGWDEIQSSNIKPNTIAQYWADADNAIGAVKKGAKILMSPAKYAYLDMQYDSLSKYGFHWASYISIKRGYDWNPDELVEGIADENIIGVEAPLWSETISNFEELSYLAFPRLLGYAEIGWSKTEQREWESYQKRLIEHGVLLDSMSIKYYHSPNIPWKK
;
A
#
# COMPACT_ATOMS: atom_id res chain seq x y z
N MET A 1 -0.67 -12.23 96.28
CA MET A 1 -1.44 -11.52 95.27
C MET A 1 -0.50 -11.24 94.11
N LYS A 2 -0.63 -11.93 92.98
CA LYS A 2 0.18 -11.74 91.80
C LYS A 2 -0.66 -11.00 90.76
N GLN A 3 -0.24 -9.77 90.41
CA GLN A 3 -0.82 -9.01 89.30
C GLN A 3 -0.33 -9.55 87.98
N TYR A 4 -1.28 -9.91 87.10
CA TYR A 4 -1.00 -10.22 85.66
C TYR A 4 -1.28 -8.97 84.81
N SER A 5 -0.23 -8.41 84.28
CA SER A 5 -0.33 -7.35 83.25
C SER A 5 -0.63 -7.99 81.89
N ILE A 6 -1.79 -7.67 81.32
CA ILE A 6 -2.16 -8.08 79.93
C ILE A 6 -1.60 -6.99 79.02
N LEU A 7 -0.64 -7.42 78.20
CA LEU A 7 -0.07 -6.57 77.12
C LEU A 7 -0.97 -6.73 75.87
N LEU A 8 -1.73 -5.65 75.59
CA LEU A 8 -2.57 -5.58 74.39
C LEU A 8 -1.69 -5.17 73.17
N CYS A 9 -1.34 -6.12 72.29
CA CYS A 9 -0.72 -5.79 71.01
C CYS A 9 -1.78 -5.28 70.01
N LEU A 10 -1.81 -3.95 69.79
CA LEU A 10 -2.55 -3.33 68.68
C LEU A 10 -1.79 -3.61 67.36
N VAL A 11 -2.30 -4.55 66.56
CA VAL A 11 -1.86 -4.73 65.20
C VAL A 11 -2.55 -3.68 64.33
N SER A 12 -1.85 -2.63 64.02
CA SER A 12 -2.30 -1.62 63.04
C SER A 12 -2.20 -2.24 61.64
N ILE A 13 -3.32 -2.68 61.09
CA ILE A 13 -3.43 -3.06 59.69
C ILE A 13 -3.46 -1.76 58.88
N LEU A 14 -2.31 -1.39 58.33
CA LEU A 14 -2.20 -0.32 57.33
C LEU A 14 -2.82 -0.86 56.03
N PHE A 15 -4.06 -0.51 55.80
CA PHE A 15 -4.64 -0.59 54.46
C PHE A 15 -3.91 0.42 53.55
N PHE A 16 -2.93 -0.03 52.80
CA PHE A 16 -2.48 0.69 51.63
C PHE A 16 -3.61 0.65 50.59
N THR A 17 -4.50 1.63 50.61
CA THR A 17 -5.34 1.92 49.49
C THR A 17 -4.40 2.41 48.37
N HIS A 18 -3.98 1.48 47.49
CA HIS A 18 -3.41 1.86 46.22
C HIS A 18 -4.52 2.63 45.48
N CYS A 19 -4.41 3.95 45.50
CA CYS A 19 -5.19 4.80 44.59
C CYS A 19 -4.64 4.47 43.19
N GLU A 20 -5.22 3.48 42.51
CA GLU A 20 -5.00 3.33 41.06
C GLU A 20 -5.45 4.66 40.45
N GLN A 21 -4.51 5.43 39.97
CA GLN A 21 -4.80 6.63 39.21
C GLN A 21 -5.69 6.18 38.04
N GLN A 22 -6.98 6.52 38.12
CA GLN A 22 -7.88 6.28 36.95
C GLN A 22 -7.39 7.21 35.85
N ILE A 23 -6.70 6.61 34.89
CA ILE A 23 -6.36 7.27 33.62
C ILE A 23 -7.60 7.17 32.77
N GLU A 24 -8.25 8.30 32.49
CA GLU A 24 -9.27 8.34 31.45
C GLU A 24 -8.59 8.06 30.10
N THR A 25 -8.97 6.98 29.47
CA THR A 25 -8.45 6.56 28.16
C THR A 25 -9.64 6.31 27.26
N HIS A 26 -9.54 6.80 26.04
CA HIS A 26 -10.60 6.69 25.05
C HIS A 26 -10.06 6.02 23.79
N LEU A 27 -10.26 4.71 23.65
CA LEU A 27 -9.85 3.95 22.46
C LEU A 27 -10.49 4.51 21.19
N GLU A 28 -11.76 4.89 21.26
CA GLU A 28 -12.52 5.44 20.12
C GLU A 28 -11.98 6.79 19.62
N GLN A 29 -11.18 7.49 20.44
CA GLN A 29 -10.54 8.77 20.09
C GLN A 29 -9.15 8.60 19.46
N PHE A 30 -8.61 7.37 19.42
CA PHE A 30 -7.34 7.12 18.77
C PHE A 30 -7.47 7.32 17.24
N PRO A 31 -6.53 8.07 16.65
CA PRO A 31 -6.65 8.50 15.27
C PRO A 31 -6.19 7.42 14.27
N LEU A 32 -6.73 6.20 14.34
CA LEU A 32 -6.40 5.17 13.37
C LEU A 32 -6.82 5.58 11.95
N ILE A 33 -5.91 5.43 11.00
CA ILE A 33 -6.16 5.48 9.56
C ILE A 33 -5.57 4.21 8.93
N PRO A 34 -6.39 3.42 8.21
CA PRO A 34 -7.85 3.50 8.05
C PRO A 34 -8.62 3.33 9.36
N ILE A 35 -9.83 3.94 9.45
CA ILE A 35 -10.71 3.73 10.60
C ILE A 35 -11.16 2.28 10.65
N ALA A 36 -11.11 1.67 11.84
CA ALA A 36 -11.54 0.28 12.02
C ALA A 36 -13.08 0.15 11.98
N ASN A 37 -13.56 -1.02 11.55
CA ASN A 37 -15.01 -1.29 11.46
C ASN A 37 -15.73 -1.20 12.81
N VAL A 38 -15.07 -1.63 13.89
CA VAL A 38 -15.58 -1.54 15.27
C VAL A 38 -14.45 -1.11 16.17
N MET A 39 -14.68 -0.10 17.00
CA MET A 39 -13.82 0.33 18.11
C MET A 39 -14.71 0.58 19.31
N GLU A 40 -14.65 -0.30 20.30
CA GLU A 40 -15.43 -0.20 21.54
C GLU A 40 -14.47 -0.05 22.73
N GLU A 41 -14.63 1.00 23.52
CA GLU A 41 -13.81 1.25 24.69
C GLU A 41 -14.38 0.63 25.96
N THR A 42 -13.51 0.30 26.92
CA THR A 42 -13.91 -0.13 28.26
C THR A 42 -13.41 0.82 29.36
N GLY A 43 -12.87 1.98 28.97
CA GLY A 43 -12.52 3.10 29.87
C GLY A 43 -11.43 2.77 30.88
N SER A 44 -10.40 1.99 30.50
CA SER A 44 -9.27 1.62 31.35
C SER A 44 -7.98 1.54 30.52
N ALA A 45 -6.86 1.14 31.15
CA ALA A 45 -5.56 1.06 30.52
C ALA A 45 -4.86 -0.28 30.73
N PHE A 46 -4.23 -0.78 29.67
CA PHE A 46 -3.22 -1.83 29.70
C PHE A 46 -1.85 -1.15 29.82
N PHE A 47 -1.23 -1.27 31.01
CA PHE A 47 0.09 -0.69 31.23
C PHE A 47 1.19 -1.57 30.64
N ILE A 48 2.00 -0.98 29.77
CA ILE A 48 3.19 -1.59 29.20
C ILE A 48 4.26 -1.61 30.27
N LYS A 49 4.69 -2.81 30.68
CA LYS A 49 5.69 -3.02 31.73
C LYS A 49 7.05 -3.31 31.09
N ASP A 50 8.10 -3.18 31.90
CA ASP A 50 9.48 -3.50 31.51
C ASP A 50 9.61 -4.88 30.85
N LYS A 51 8.74 -5.81 31.24
CA LYS A 51 8.62 -7.15 30.64
C LYS A 51 7.16 -7.49 30.38
N THR A 52 6.87 -7.74 29.11
CA THR A 52 5.60 -8.30 28.65
C THR A 52 5.90 -9.66 28.00
N VAL A 53 5.03 -10.65 28.14
CA VAL A 53 5.23 -11.97 27.53
C VAL A 53 4.23 -12.17 26.40
N LEU A 54 4.73 -12.59 25.25
CA LEU A 54 3.92 -12.96 24.08
C LEU A 54 3.81 -14.49 24.00
N TYR A 55 2.58 -14.97 23.98
CA TYR A 55 2.23 -16.39 23.83
C TYR A 55 1.67 -16.68 22.44
N PHE A 56 2.14 -17.73 21.82
CA PHE A 56 1.69 -18.23 20.53
C PHE A 56 2.03 -19.72 20.39
N ASP A 57 1.43 -20.43 19.44
CA ASP A 57 1.80 -21.79 19.11
C ASP A 57 3.12 -21.82 18.32
N ASP A 58 4.18 -22.34 18.94
CA ASP A 58 5.53 -22.44 18.34
C ASP A 58 5.59 -23.40 17.14
N ASN A 59 4.60 -24.27 16.97
CA ASN A 59 4.54 -25.19 15.82
C ASN A 59 3.89 -24.54 14.59
N ASP A 60 3.32 -23.36 14.74
CA ASP A 60 2.73 -22.58 13.65
C ASP A 60 3.75 -21.52 13.18
N GLU A 61 4.28 -21.70 11.98
CA GLU A 61 5.33 -20.82 11.44
C GLU A 61 4.81 -19.39 11.19
N ASP A 62 3.53 -19.22 10.78
CA ASP A 62 2.94 -17.91 10.60
C ASP A 62 2.88 -17.14 11.92
N LEU A 63 2.44 -17.80 13.00
CA LEU A 63 2.41 -17.19 14.33
C LEU A 63 3.80 -16.87 14.85
N LYS A 64 4.77 -17.70 14.55
CA LYS A 64 6.16 -17.48 14.95
C LYS A 64 6.77 -16.27 14.24
N GLN A 65 6.58 -16.13 12.93
CA GLN A 65 7.03 -14.94 12.18
C GLN A 65 6.30 -13.68 12.67
N THR A 66 4.99 -13.75 12.86
CA THR A 66 4.18 -12.68 13.46
C THR A 66 4.71 -12.27 14.83
N ALA A 67 5.07 -13.23 15.68
CA ALA A 67 5.59 -12.95 17.02
C ALA A 67 6.96 -12.24 16.99
N ILE A 68 7.84 -12.63 16.07
CA ILE A 68 9.14 -11.99 15.86
C ILE A 68 8.95 -10.52 15.43
N GLN A 69 8.03 -10.28 14.50
CA GLN A 69 7.73 -8.94 14.02
C GLN A 69 7.10 -8.07 15.10
N LEU A 70 6.11 -8.60 15.84
CA LEU A 70 5.51 -7.88 16.96
C LEU A 70 6.56 -7.51 18.01
N LYS A 71 7.47 -8.45 18.33
CA LYS A 71 8.57 -8.19 19.27
C LYS A 71 9.43 -7.00 18.80
N SER A 72 9.84 -7.01 17.55
CA SER A 72 10.66 -5.93 16.98
C SER A 72 9.97 -4.56 17.08
N ASN A 73 8.72 -4.48 16.63
CA ASN A 73 7.92 -3.26 16.65
C ASN A 73 7.66 -2.77 18.09
N TRP A 74 7.27 -3.70 18.98
CA TRP A 74 7.00 -3.41 20.37
C TRP A 74 8.22 -2.80 21.09
N GLU A 75 9.37 -3.45 20.97
CA GLU A 75 10.60 -3.00 21.61
C GLU A 75 11.07 -1.64 21.05
N ALA A 76 10.92 -1.42 19.74
CA ALA A 76 11.24 -0.14 19.09
C ALA A 76 10.34 1.03 19.56
N GLN A 77 9.04 0.78 19.76
CA GLN A 77 8.10 1.83 20.17
C GLN A 77 8.09 2.07 21.68
N THR A 78 8.23 1.03 22.48
CA THR A 78 8.05 1.11 23.94
C THR A 78 9.35 1.18 24.74
N ASN A 79 10.49 0.82 24.17
CA ASN A 79 11.77 0.58 24.83
C ASN A 79 11.69 -0.51 25.93
N ASN A 80 10.67 -1.37 25.89
CA ASN A 80 10.45 -2.45 26.87
C ASN A 80 10.55 -3.80 26.18
N SER A 81 11.09 -4.80 26.88
CA SER A 81 11.28 -6.14 26.33
C SER A 81 9.96 -6.90 26.15
N LEU A 82 9.81 -7.56 24.99
CA LEU A 82 8.77 -8.53 24.73
C LEU A 82 9.38 -9.95 24.68
N LEU A 83 9.05 -10.76 25.69
CA LEU A 83 9.58 -12.13 25.84
C LEU A 83 8.66 -13.10 25.09
N LEU A 84 9.26 -14.10 24.42
CA LEU A 84 8.50 -15.07 23.62
C LEU A 84 8.33 -16.39 24.40
N ASN A 85 7.10 -16.83 24.61
CA ASN A 85 6.72 -18.11 25.26
C ASN A 85 7.45 -18.42 26.59
N GLU A 86 7.87 -17.41 27.31
CA GLU A 86 8.52 -17.60 28.61
C GLU A 86 7.50 -17.82 29.73
N GLY A 87 7.85 -18.63 30.73
CA GLY A 87 7.01 -18.90 31.92
C GLY A 87 6.73 -17.61 32.71
N ILE A 88 5.46 -17.39 33.11
CA ILE A 88 4.99 -16.16 33.75
C ILE A 88 5.25 -16.16 35.26
N PRO A 89 5.90 -15.15 35.81
CA PRO A 89 5.59 -14.65 37.13
C PRO A 89 4.23 -13.91 37.12
N PHE A 90 3.39 -14.12 38.10
CA PHE A 90 2.03 -13.56 38.27
C PHE A 90 1.87 -12.03 38.02
N LEU A 91 2.97 -11.32 37.90
CA LEU A 91 3.04 -9.84 37.79
C LEU A 91 3.22 -9.32 36.35
N TYR A 92 3.35 -10.16 35.33
CA TYR A 92 3.61 -9.69 33.96
C TYR A 92 2.32 -9.45 33.19
N SER A 93 2.38 -8.46 32.29
CA SER A 93 1.39 -8.30 31.25
C SER A 93 1.64 -9.34 30.15
N LYS A 94 0.61 -9.75 29.46
CA LYS A 94 0.72 -10.75 28.39
C LYS A 94 0.02 -10.32 27.10
N ILE A 95 0.53 -10.82 26.00
CA ILE A 95 -0.09 -10.76 24.67
C ILE A 95 -0.29 -12.19 24.20
N GLU A 96 -1.40 -12.48 23.54
CA GLU A 96 -1.70 -13.81 23.00
C GLU A 96 -2.06 -13.70 21.53
N LEU A 97 -1.41 -14.49 20.66
CA LEU A 97 -1.80 -14.67 19.27
C LEU A 97 -2.61 -15.97 19.16
N ILE A 98 -3.83 -15.87 18.64
CA ILE A 98 -4.75 -17.00 18.55
C ILE A 98 -5.33 -17.06 17.14
N LYS A 99 -5.07 -18.16 16.39
CA LYS A 99 -5.78 -18.41 15.13
C LYS A 99 -7.27 -18.60 15.38
N SER A 100 -8.10 -17.95 14.59
CA SER A 100 -9.55 -18.00 14.63
C SER A 100 -10.09 -17.81 13.23
N ASP A 101 -11.18 -18.49 12.90
CA ASP A 101 -11.79 -18.37 11.57
C ASP A 101 -12.49 -17.02 11.42
N PHE A 102 -12.17 -16.34 10.32
CA PHE A 102 -12.83 -15.12 9.83
C PHE A 102 -13.20 -15.31 8.36
N ASP A 103 -14.24 -14.62 7.91
CA ASP A 103 -14.72 -14.72 6.51
C ASP A 103 -13.73 -14.14 5.50
N GLN A 104 -12.86 -13.22 5.94
CA GLN A 104 -11.84 -12.56 5.11
C GLN A 104 -10.45 -12.82 5.69
N GLU A 105 -9.47 -13.06 4.82
CA GLU A 105 -8.10 -13.41 5.19
C GLU A 105 -7.40 -12.31 6.02
N GLU A 106 -7.62 -11.03 5.66
CA GLU A 106 -7.03 -9.89 6.36
C GLU A 106 -7.85 -9.41 7.57
N ALA A 107 -8.97 -10.08 7.90
CA ALA A 107 -9.78 -9.74 9.07
C ALA A 107 -9.09 -10.09 10.38
N TYR A 108 -9.33 -9.29 11.41
CA TYR A 108 -8.76 -9.50 12.72
C TYR A 108 -9.63 -8.93 13.86
N GLU A 109 -9.34 -9.41 15.08
CA GLU A 109 -9.83 -8.85 16.33
C GLU A 109 -8.64 -8.58 17.27
N ILE A 110 -8.64 -7.42 17.91
CA ILE A 110 -7.74 -7.06 19.01
C ILE A 110 -8.60 -6.77 20.23
N LYS A 111 -8.45 -7.57 21.29
CA LYS A 111 -9.06 -7.31 22.58
C LYS A 111 -7.99 -6.90 23.58
N ILE A 112 -8.11 -5.70 24.13
CA ILE A 112 -7.18 -5.13 25.10
C ILE A 112 -7.87 -5.05 26.46
N ASP A 113 -7.45 -5.89 27.40
CA ASP A 113 -7.85 -5.84 28.80
C ASP A 113 -6.70 -5.31 29.66
N LYS A 114 -6.93 -4.97 30.95
CA LYS A 114 -5.90 -4.40 31.86
C LYS A 114 -4.59 -5.17 31.96
N LYS A 115 -4.60 -6.49 31.70
CA LYS A 115 -3.43 -7.38 31.87
C LYS A 115 -3.13 -8.24 30.65
N VAL A 116 -4.02 -8.26 29.68
CA VAL A 116 -3.89 -9.12 28.51
C VAL A 116 -4.35 -8.44 27.25
N ILE A 117 -3.55 -8.58 26.18
CA ILE A 117 -3.97 -8.27 24.82
C ILE A 117 -4.13 -9.60 24.09
N VAL A 118 -5.29 -9.83 23.50
CA VAL A 118 -5.55 -11.00 22.66
C VAL A 118 -5.73 -10.52 21.24
N ILE A 119 -4.95 -11.09 20.33
CA ILE A 119 -5.02 -10.81 18.89
C ILE A 119 -5.50 -12.07 18.19
N ARG A 120 -6.56 -11.96 17.39
CA ARG A 120 -7.14 -13.05 16.61
C ARG A 120 -7.15 -12.71 15.13
N ALA A 121 -6.78 -13.67 14.30
CA ALA A 121 -6.88 -13.62 12.85
C ALA A 121 -6.90 -15.04 12.27
N SER A 122 -7.28 -15.17 10.99
CA SER A 122 -7.29 -16.47 10.30
C SER A 122 -5.89 -16.93 9.90
N GLY A 123 -5.04 -15.99 9.49
CA GLY A 123 -3.69 -16.25 8.98
C GLY A 123 -2.76 -15.07 9.14
N ALA A 124 -1.56 -15.19 8.57
CA ALA A 124 -0.47 -14.26 8.74
C ALA A 124 -0.83 -12.83 8.27
N SER A 125 -1.57 -12.67 7.17
CA SER A 125 -2.00 -11.35 6.65
C SER A 125 -2.88 -10.62 7.66
N GLY A 126 -3.89 -11.27 8.25
CA GLY A 126 -4.78 -10.70 9.26
C GLY A 126 -4.02 -10.31 10.53
N PHE A 127 -3.09 -11.16 11.00
CA PHE A 127 -2.20 -10.79 12.11
C PHE A 127 -1.35 -9.55 11.77
N TYR A 128 -0.78 -9.47 10.57
CA TYR A 128 -0.01 -8.31 10.16
C TYR A 128 -0.84 -7.02 10.21
N ARG A 129 -2.10 -7.05 9.72
CA ARG A 129 -3.00 -5.88 9.80
C ARG A 129 -3.35 -5.51 11.25
N ALA A 130 -3.53 -6.50 12.12
CA ALA A 130 -3.69 -6.26 13.56
C ALA A 130 -2.46 -5.57 14.17
N LEU A 131 -1.25 -6.07 13.84
CA LEU A 131 0.00 -5.46 14.30
C LEU A 131 0.17 -4.03 13.80
N THR A 132 -0.24 -3.73 12.57
CA THR A 132 -0.24 -2.37 12.01
C THR A 132 -1.12 -1.44 12.85
N SER A 133 -2.30 -1.88 13.28
CA SER A 133 -3.16 -1.08 14.17
C SER A 133 -2.54 -0.88 15.55
N ILE A 134 -1.93 -1.92 16.14
CA ILE A 134 -1.20 -1.79 17.41
C ILE A 134 -0.01 -0.83 17.26
N ASP A 135 0.73 -0.89 16.16
CA ASP A 135 1.86 0.02 15.93
C ASP A 135 1.40 1.47 15.85
N GLN A 136 0.29 1.77 15.18
CA GLN A 136 -0.31 3.10 15.18
C GLN A 136 -0.71 3.53 16.61
N LEU A 137 -1.40 2.67 17.38
CA LEU A 137 -1.75 2.97 18.79
C LEU A 137 -0.52 3.30 19.62
N LEU A 138 0.55 2.53 19.52
CA LEU A 138 1.80 2.73 20.25
C LEU A 138 2.49 4.03 19.84
N ARG A 139 2.55 4.34 18.54
CA ARG A 139 3.14 5.59 18.03
C ARG A 139 2.40 6.81 18.54
N PHE A 140 1.07 6.84 18.46
CA PHE A 140 0.27 7.95 18.96
C PHE A 140 0.37 8.08 20.49
N GLN A 141 0.40 6.96 21.21
CA GLN A 141 0.61 6.99 22.66
C GLN A 141 1.97 7.59 23.02
N LYS A 142 3.03 7.24 22.29
CA LYS A 142 4.38 7.79 22.47
C LYS A 142 4.43 9.30 22.19
N LEU A 143 3.68 9.77 21.19
CA LEU A 143 3.61 11.21 20.85
C LEU A 143 2.78 12.03 21.85
N SER A 144 1.70 11.45 22.40
CA SER A 144 0.75 12.18 23.25
C SER A 144 1.12 12.22 24.73
N SER A 145 1.86 11.23 25.22
CA SER A 145 2.23 11.13 26.64
C SER A 145 3.51 10.32 26.83
N ASN A 146 4.25 10.60 27.90
CA ASN A 146 5.39 9.77 28.30
C ASN A 146 4.97 8.47 29.02
N LEU A 147 3.67 8.15 29.05
CA LEU A 147 3.14 6.98 29.75
C LEU A 147 2.99 5.82 28.75
N ASN A 148 3.65 4.70 29.04
CA ASN A 148 3.54 3.48 28.26
C ASN A 148 2.26 2.71 28.64
N PHE A 149 1.15 3.02 27.98
CA PHE A 149 -0.09 2.24 28.12
C PHE A 149 -0.86 2.22 26.78
N LEU A 150 -1.77 1.27 26.66
CA LEU A 150 -2.79 1.25 25.63
C LEU A 150 -4.18 1.33 26.26
N PRO A 151 -5.15 2.04 25.64
CA PRO A 151 -6.54 2.04 26.09
C PRO A 151 -7.14 0.64 26.00
N THR A 152 -8.01 0.27 26.96
CA THR A 152 -8.68 -1.03 26.92
C THR A 152 -9.94 -0.97 26.08
N GLY A 153 -10.24 -2.08 25.38
CA GLY A 153 -11.40 -2.19 24.51
C GLY A 153 -11.27 -3.29 23.48
N VAL A 154 -12.07 -3.22 22.45
CA VAL A 154 -12.10 -4.16 21.34
C VAL A 154 -11.98 -3.40 20.02
N ILE A 155 -11.13 -3.89 19.13
CA ILE A 155 -11.04 -3.47 17.73
C ILE A 155 -11.38 -4.71 16.89
N GLN A 156 -12.42 -4.63 16.05
CA GLN A 156 -12.71 -5.64 15.03
C GLN A 156 -12.67 -4.97 13.66
N ASP A 157 -11.95 -5.58 12.72
CA ASP A 157 -11.65 -4.92 11.48
C ASP A 157 -11.43 -5.89 10.33
N ALA A 158 -11.78 -5.45 9.13
CA ALA A 158 -11.62 -6.18 7.88
C ALA A 158 -11.69 -5.20 6.70
N PRO A 159 -10.98 -5.47 5.59
CA PRO A 159 -11.00 -4.60 4.43
C PRO A 159 -12.34 -4.63 3.67
N LYS A 160 -12.74 -3.49 3.11
CA LYS A 160 -13.86 -3.42 2.17
C LYS A 160 -13.51 -4.07 0.83
N TYR A 161 -12.34 -3.75 0.28
CA TYR A 161 -11.85 -4.31 -0.98
C TYR A 161 -10.62 -5.18 -0.78
N SER A 162 -10.50 -6.22 -1.61
CA SER A 162 -9.33 -7.11 -1.62
C SER A 162 -8.08 -6.47 -2.21
N TYR A 163 -8.23 -5.50 -3.12
CA TYR A 163 -7.13 -4.75 -3.73
C TYR A 163 -7.11 -3.30 -3.24
N ARG A 164 -6.02 -2.89 -2.64
CA ARG A 164 -5.76 -1.53 -2.15
C ARG A 164 -4.37 -1.15 -2.60
N GLY A 165 -4.31 -0.46 -3.75
CA GLY A 165 -3.07 -0.21 -4.48
C GLY A 165 -2.54 1.21 -4.32
N ALA A 166 -1.24 1.31 -4.51
CA ALA A 166 -0.55 2.52 -4.90
C ALA A 166 0.39 2.18 -6.05
N MET A 167 0.37 2.97 -7.10
CA MET A 167 1.30 2.82 -8.22
C MET A 167 2.42 3.85 -8.10
N LEU A 168 3.60 3.49 -8.51
CA LEU A 168 4.76 4.37 -8.66
C LEU A 168 5.35 4.20 -10.06
N ASP A 169 5.35 5.27 -10.84
CA ASP A 169 6.13 5.39 -12.05
C ASP A 169 7.62 5.51 -11.68
N VAL A 170 8.39 4.51 -12.05
CA VAL A 170 9.86 4.49 -11.86
C VAL A 170 10.62 4.82 -13.13
N SER A 171 9.89 5.14 -14.19
CA SER A 171 10.43 5.27 -15.53
C SER A 171 10.74 6.71 -15.93
N ARG A 172 9.80 7.65 -15.78
CA ARG A 172 10.06 9.09 -16.05
C ARG A 172 11.22 9.59 -15.20
N HIS A 173 11.23 9.24 -13.90
CA HIS A 173 12.38 9.36 -13.02
C HIS A 173 12.61 8.07 -12.25
N PHE A 174 13.88 7.71 -12.07
CA PHE A 174 14.27 6.48 -11.38
C PHE A 174 14.34 6.69 -9.87
N PHE A 175 13.69 5.80 -9.13
CA PHE A 175 13.79 5.76 -7.66
C PHE A 175 14.64 4.57 -7.23
N THR A 176 15.61 4.81 -6.37
CA THR A 176 16.52 3.77 -5.88
C THR A 176 15.78 2.70 -5.06
N VAL A 177 16.34 1.51 -4.95
CA VAL A 177 15.84 0.42 -4.08
C VAL A 177 15.51 0.93 -2.67
N LYS A 178 16.35 1.81 -2.12
CA LYS A 178 16.14 2.39 -0.79
C LYS A 178 14.87 3.26 -0.74
N GLU A 179 14.64 4.08 -1.73
CA GLU A 179 13.48 4.99 -1.79
C GLU A 179 12.17 4.20 -1.98
N VAL A 180 12.20 3.18 -2.84
CA VAL A 180 11.04 2.29 -3.02
C VAL A 180 10.74 1.52 -1.72
N LYS A 181 11.75 1.03 -1.00
CA LYS A 181 11.57 0.38 0.32
C LYS A 181 11.00 1.34 1.36
N GLN A 182 11.40 2.61 1.37
CA GLN A 182 10.81 3.63 2.23
C GLN A 182 9.32 3.88 1.89
N TYR A 183 8.97 3.86 0.60
CA TYR A 183 7.58 3.97 0.18
C TYR A 183 6.77 2.74 0.62
N ILE A 184 7.29 1.52 0.43
CA ILE A 184 6.68 0.26 0.89
C ILE A 184 6.39 0.31 2.41
N ASP A 185 7.31 0.82 3.24
CA ASP A 185 7.10 0.94 4.69
C ASP A 185 5.89 1.84 5.03
N LEU A 186 5.74 2.94 4.29
CA LEU A 186 4.59 3.85 4.47
C LEU A 186 3.29 3.21 3.97
N LEU A 187 3.31 2.52 2.83
CA LEU A 187 2.15 1.78 2.32
C LEU A 187 1.66 0.74 3.34
N ALA A 188 2.59 -0.03 3.91
CA ALA A 188 2.30 -1.04 4.93
C ALA A 188 1.66 -0.44 6.18
N LEU A 189 2.14 0.73 6.66
CA LEU A 189 1.60 1.42 7.83
C LEU A 189 0.13 1.81 7.66
N TYR A 190 -0.33 1.99 6.43
CA TYR A 190 -1.71 2.35 6.08
C TYR A 190 -2.51 1.21 5.44
N LYS A 191 -2.07 -0.06 5.61
CA LYS A 191 -2.77 -1.27 5.16
C LYS A 191 -2.99 -1.35 3.64
N ILE A 192 -2.20 -0.65 2.84
CA ILE A 192 -2.10 -0.88 1.40
C ILE A 192 -1.50 -2.27 1.18
N ASN A 193 -1.99 -3.02 0.19
CA ASN A 193 -1.55 -4.41 -0.05
C ASN A 193 -1.06 -4.67 -1.48
N HIS A 194 -1.05 -3.67 -2.33
CA HIS A 194 -0.47 -3.77 -3.67
C HIS A 194 0.42 -2.56 -3.96
N LEU A 195 1.59 -2.82 -4.53
CA LEU A 195 2.47 -1.81 -5.12
C LEU A 195 2.61 -2.10 -6.61
N HIS A 196 2.03 -1.26 -7.44
CA HIS A 196 2.15 -1.31 -8.87
C HIS A 196 3.39 -0.50 -9.27
N LEU A 197 4.38 -1.15 -9.88
CA LEU A 197 5.59 -0.52 -10.41
C LEU A 197 5.49 -0.42 -11.92
N SER A 198 5.36 0.80 -12.40
CA SER A 198 5.19 1.08 -13.83
C SER A 198 6.53 1.37 -14.50
N ASP A 199 6.79 0.65 -15.59
CA ASP A 199 7.90 0.88 -16.52
C ASP A 199 7.31 1.37 -17.86
N ASP A 200 7.32 2.69 -18.05
CA ASP A 200 6.61 3.42 -19.08
C ASP A 200 7.55 4.44 -19.74
N GLN A 201 7.66 4.46 -21.09
CA GLN A 201 8.58 5.30 -21.90
C GLN A 201 10.07 5.00 -21.72
N GLY A 202 10.58 4.87 -20.51
CA GLY A 202 11.93 4.44 -20.16
C GLY A 202 12.02 2.91 -20.06
N TRP A 203 13.10 2.41 -19.46
CA TRP A 203 13.21 0.99 -19.12
C TRP A 203 14.04 0.83 -17.84
N ARG A 204 13.45 0.26 -16.78
CA ARG A 204 14.07 0.28 -15.46
C ARG A 204 14.34 -1.09 -14.84
N ILE A 205 13.92 -2.18 -15.50
CA ILE A 205 14.18 -3.54 -15.02
C ILE A 205 15.08 -4.30 -15.98
N GLU A 206 16.10 -4.99 -15.47
CA GLU A 206 17.00 -5.81 -16.26
C GLU A 206 16.26 -7.00 -16.88
N ILE A 207 16.41 -7.15 -18.21
CA ILE A 207 15.99 -8.32 -18.97
C ILE A 207 17.23 -8.97 -19.57
N LYS A 208 17.61 -10.15 -19.06
CA LYS A 208 18.88 -10.79 -19.41
C LYS A 208 18.95 -11.23 -20.89
N SER A 209 17.81 -11.57 -21.48
CA SER A 209 17.72 -11.88 -22.92
C SER A 209 17.78 -10.62 -23.81
N TRP A 210 17.51 -9.43 -23.26
CA TRP A 210 17.48 -8.15 -23.98
C TRP A 210 18.29 -7.07 -23.24
N PRO A 211 19.64 -7.22 -23.08
CA PRO A 211 20.45 -6.39 -22.19
C PRO A 211 20.49 -4.90 -22.57
N ASN A 212 20.35 -4.54 -23.84
CA ASN A 212 20.35 -3.13 -24.25
C ASN A 212 19.17 -2.34 -23.69
N LEU A 213 18.10 -2.98 -23.22
CA LEU A 213 16.98 -2.30 -22.58
C LEU A 213 17.46 -1.47 -21.36
N THR A 214 18.41 -2.00 -20.60
CA THR A 214 19.01 -1.29 -19.46
C THR A 214 20.35 -0.66 -19.78
N GLU A 215 21.23 -1.32 -20.56
CA GLU A 215 22.53 -0.75 -20.93
C GLU A 215 22.42 0.53 -21.78
N TYR A 216 21.36 0.66 -22.57
CA TYR A 216 21.08 1.85 -23.38
C TYR A 216 19.77 2.54 -22.99
N GLY A 217 18.65 1.82 -22.94
CA GLY A 217 17.31 2.39 -22.71
C GLY A 217 17.12 3.05 -21.35
N ALA A 218 17.90 2.66 -20.31
CA ALA A 218 17.83 3.23 -18.97
C ALA A 218 18.79 4.41 -18.73
N ARG A 219 19.52 4.87 -19.76
CA ARG A 219 20.58 5.88 -19.55
C ARG A 219 20.08 7.26 -19.18
N THR A 220 18.86 7.59 -19.56
CA THR A 220 18.29 8.93 -19.38
C THR A 220 16.94 8.90 -18.69
N GLU A 221 16.57 10.02 -18.15
CA GLU A 221 15.27 10.34 -17.55
C GLU A 221 14.68 11.58 -18.19
N VAL A 222 13.50 12.00 -17.77
CA VAL A 222 12.90 13.27 -18.15
C VAL A 222 13.88 14.41 -17.88
N GLY A 223 14.01 15.32 -18.85
CA GLY A 223 14.98 16.42 -18.80
C GLY A 223 16.40 16.02 -19.22
N GLY A 224 16.65 14.75 -19.60
CA GLY A 224 17.93 14.29 -20.12
C GLY A 224 19.02 14.06 -19.05
N ILE A 225 18.63 13.96 -17.79
CA ILE A 225 19.55 13.60 -16.70
C ILE A 225 19.87 12.11 -16.71
N SER A 226 20.87 11.70 -15.96
CA SER A 226 21.29 10.28 -15.89
C SER A 226 20.23 9.44 -15.21
N GLY A 227 19.74 8.40 -15.86
CA GLY A 227 18.82 7.44 -15.31
C GLY A 227 19.49 6.34 -14.49
N GLY A 228 18.71 5.32 -14.17
CA GLY A 228 19.11 4.11 -13.46
C GLY A 228 18.18 2.95 -13.80
N PHE A 229 18.50 1.78 -13.24
CA PHE A 229 17.65 0.59 -13.39
C PHE A 229 17.85 -0.36 -12.21
N TYR A 230 16.94 -1.30 -12.05
CA TYR A 230 17.06 -2.42 -11.12
C TYR A 230 17.65 -3.63 -11.84
N THR A 231 18.71 -4.22 -11.29
CA THR A 231 19.08 -5.60 -11.64
C THR A 231 17.95 -6.55 -11.23
N GLN A 232 17.91 -7.74 -11.82
CA GLN A 232 16.91 -8.74 -11.39
C GLN A 232 17.06 -9.08 -9.90
N GLU A 233 18.29 -9.11 -9.38
CA GLU A 233 18.56 -9.34 -7.97
C GLU A 233 18.02 -8.22 -7.07
N GLU A 234 18.15 -6.96 -7.48
CA GLU A 234 17.58 -5.81 -6.76
C GLU A 234 16.05 -5.80 -6.81
N TYR A 235 15.48 -6.16 -7.97
CA TYR A 235 14.04 -6.30 -8.10
C TYR A 235 13.48 -7.44 -7.22
N ILE A 236 14.13 -8.60 -7.19
CA ILE A 236 13.78 -9.72 -6.28
C ILE A 236 13.83 -9.27 -4.83
N ASP A 237 14.85 -8.49 -4.44
CA ASP A 237 14.97 -7.94 -3.07
C ASP A 237 13.81 -6.96 -2.75
N LEU A 238 13.39 -6.14 -3.70
CA LEU A 238 12.21 -5.28 -3.55
C LEU A 238 10.93 -6.09 -3.38
N VAL A 239 10.71 -7.10 -4.22
CA VAL A 239 9.54 -7.98 -4.17
C VAL A 239 9.49 -8.72 -2.84
N ALA A 240 10.59 -9.30 -2.38
CA ALA A 240 10.67 -9.98 -1.09
C ALA A 240 10.39 -9.01 0.08
N TYR A 241 10.95 -7.80 0.02
CA TYR A 241 10.74 -6.76 1.03
C TYR A 241 9.27 -6.33 1.14
N ALA A 242 8.58 -6.21 0.01
CA ALA A 242 7.14 -5.93 -0.04
C ALA A 242 6.32 -7.12 0.51
N GLN A 243 6.69 -8.34 0.11
CA GLN A 243 6.02 -9.58 0.52
C GLN A 243 6.08 -9.79 2.04
N ASP A 244 7.21 -9.48 2.69
CA ASP A 244 7.35 -9.50 4.16
C ASP A 244 6.37 -8.54 4.87
N ARG A 245 5.75 -7.61 4.13
CA ARG A 245 4.74 -6.64 4.60
C ARG A 245 3.34 -6.92 4.06
N PHE A 246 3.15 -8.10 3.47
CA PHE A 246 1.90 -8.47 2.80
C PHE A 246 1.47 -7.43 1.75
N ILE A 247 2.45 -6.93 1.00
CA ILE A 247 2.27 -6.10 -0.19
C ILE A 247 2.70 -6.92 -1.40
N THR A 248 1.79 -7.10 -2.35
CA THR A 248 2.06 -7.75 -3.62
C THR A 248 2.57 -6.71 -4.61
N VAL A 249 3.73 -6.97 -5.24
CA VAL A 249 4.22 -6.14 -6.34
C VAL A 249 3.50 -6.57 -7.62
N VAL A 250 2.96 -5.61 -8.36
CA VAL A 250 2.39 -5.78 -9.70
C VAL A 250 3.33 -5.09 -10.68
N PRO A 251 4.03 -5.85 -11.55
CA PRO A 251 4.88 -5.25 -12.56
C PRO A 251 4.03 -4.75 -13.72
N GLU A 252 4.36 -3.59 -14.26
CA GLU A 252 3.83 -3.10 -15.53
C GLU A 252 4.95 -2.95 -16.56
N ILE A 253 4.68 -3.41 -17.76
CA ILE A 253 5.37 -3.02 -18.98
C ILE A 253 4.30 -2.50 -19.94
N ASP A 254 4.31 -1.20 -20.14
CA ASP A 254 3.28 -0.56 -20.95
C ASP A 254 3.54 -0.77 -22.44
N ILE A 255 2.57 -1.34 -23.11
CA ILE A 255 2.60 -1.79 -24.50
C ILE A 255 1.21 -1.75 -25.16
N PRO A 256 1.10 -1.51 -26.49
CA PRO A 256 2.19 -1.30 -27.48
C PRO A 256 2.73 0.13 -27.48
N GLY A 257 2.01 1.09 -26.88
CA GLY A 257 2.43 2.46 -26.66
C GLY A 257 3.57 2.56 -25.66
N HIS A 258 4.00 3.79 -25.34
CA HIS A 258 4.97 4.06 -24.26
C HIS A 258 6.31 3.29 -24.31
N THR A 259 6.73 2.85 -25.51
CA THR A 259 7.82 1.88 -25.71
C THR A 259 9.09 2.52 -26.28
N ASN A 260 9.27 3.84 -26.18
CA ASN A 260 10.40 4.54 -26.80
C ASN A 260 11.76 3.94 -26.43
N ALA A 261 12.01 3.62 -25.16
CA ALA A 261 13.30 3.04 -24.74
C ALA A 261 13.59 1.68 -25.39
N ALA A 262 12.58 0.83 -25.57
CA ALA A 262 12.71 -0.45 -26.27
C ALA A 262 13.02 -0.23 -27.76
N LEU A 263 12.30 0.69 -28.41
CA LEU A 263 12.50 1.06 -29.82
C LEU A 263 13.86 1.71 -30.08
N ALA A 264 14.38 2.48 -29.14
CA ALA A 264 15.72 3.06 -29.20
C ALA A 264 16.82 2.02 -28.96
N SER A 265 16.56 1.02 -28.13
CA SER A 265 17.51 -0.05 -27.79
C SER A 265 17.62 -1.11 -28.86
N TYR A 266 16.55 -1.37 -29.61
CA TYR A 266 16.43 -2.44 -30.59
C TYR A 266 15.68 -1.99 -31.85
N PRO A 267 16.41 -1.60 -32.92
CA PRO A 267 15.81 -1.13 -34.17
C PRO A 267 14.80 -2.09 -34.79
N GLU A 268 15.01 -3.39 -34.61
CA GLU A 268 14.14 -4.46 -35.12
C GLU A 268 12.73 -4.47 -34.54
N LEU A 269 12.48 -3.74 -33.42
CA LEU A 269 11.14 -3.57 -32.86
C LEU A 269 10.35 -2.46 -33.57
N ASN A 270 11.01 -1.63 -34.39
CA ASN A 270 10.38 -0.59 -35.18
C ASN A 270 9.92 -1.15 -36.54
N CYS A 271 8.74 -0.72 -37.01
CA CYS A 271 8.21 -1.16 -38.30
C CYS A 271 9.11 -0.78 -39.50
N ASP A 272 9.84 0.33 -39.42
CA ASP A 272 10.75 0.77 -40.48
C ASP A 272 12.21 0.30 -40.26
N GLY A 273 12.48 -0.46 -39.19
CA GLY A 273 13.79 -1.00 -38.83
C GLY A 273 14.83 0.04 -38.45
N LYS A 274 14.43 1.29 -38.17
CA LYS A 274 15.35 2.35 -37.80
C LYS A 274 15.39 2.56 -36.27
N THR A 275 16.56 2.90 -35.78
CA THR A 275 16.75 3.26 -34.36
C THR A 275 16.01 4.56 -34.03
N ALA A 276 15.20 4.55 -32.99
CA ALA A 276 14.64 5.75 -32.39
C ALA A 276 15.70 6.42 -31.50
N GLU A 277 15.57 7.73 -31.28
CA GLU A 277 16.34 8.46 -30.26
C GLU A 277 15.69 8.22 -28.88
N LEU A 278 16.51 8.19 -27.82
CA LEU A 278 15.98 8.17 -26.46
C LEU A 278 15.21 9.45 -26.17
N TYR A 279 13.98 9.29 -25.73
CA TYR A 279 13.10 10.41 -25.42
C TYR A 279 13.30 10.88 -23.99
N THR A 280 13.39 12.18 -23.81
CA THR A 280 13.62 12.84 -22.51
C THR A 280 12.57 13.88 -22.16
N GLY A 281 11.45 13.88 -22.89
CA GLY A 281 10.29 14.74 -22.66
C GLY A 281 9.19 14.03 -21.89
N ILE A 282 8.00 14.63 -21.92
CA ILE A 282 6.80 14.15 -21.21
C ILE A 282 5.61 13.91 -22.16
N GLU A 283 5.81 14.03 -23.47
CA GLU A 283 4.74 13.76 -24.45
C GLU A 283 4.48 12.27 -24.55
N VAL A 284 3.24 11.89 -24.81
CA VAL A 284 2.75 10.51 -24.87
C VAL A 284 2.13 10.16 -26.22
N GLY A 285 1.86 8.90 -26.50
CA GLY A 285 1.11 8.43 -27.68
C GLY A 285 1.89 8.45 -29.00
N PHE A 286 3.19 8.75 -29.03
CA PHE A 286 4.00 8.84 -30.25
C PHE A 286 4.79 7.59 -30.61
N SER A 287 4.91 6.64 -29.70
CA SER A 287 5.67 5.39 -29.91
C SER A 287 4.75 4.17 -29.95
N THR A 288 5.13 3.15 -30.72
CA THR A 288 4.43 1.86 -30.77
C THR A 288 5.37 0.75 -31.24
N LEU A 289 5.29 -0.41 -30.62
CA LEU A 289 5.92 -1.63 -31.10
C LEU A 289 5.29 -2.06 -32.43
N CYS A 290 6.10 -2.60 -33.34
CA CYS A 290 5.61 -3.05 -34.65
C CYS A 290 4.79 -4.34 -34.54
N VAL A 291 3.49 -4.26 -34.75
CA VAL A 291 2.53 -5.37 -34.62
C VAL A 291 2.74 -6.47 -35.67
N ASP A 292 3.15 -6.09 -36.87
CA ASP A 292 3.39 -7.03 -37.98
C ASP A 292 4.70 -7.79 -37.87
N ASN A 293 5.53 -7.50 -36.87
CA ASN A 293 6.85 -8.11 -36.76
C ASN A 293 6.85 -9.26 -35.75
N GLU A 294 7.25 -10.45 -36.16
CA GLU A 294 7.33 -11.63 -35.28
C GLU A 294 8.32 -11.42 -34.11
N ILE A 295 9.38 -10.64 -34.32
CA ILE A 295 10.36 -10.33 -33.26
C ILE A 295 9.73 -9.56 -32.07
N THR A 296 8.69 -8.79 -32.35
CA THR A 296 7.95 -8.07 -31.31
C THR A 296 7.32 -9.05 -30.31
N PHE A 297 6.68 -10.11 -30.79
CA PHE A 297 6.07 -11.11 -29.92
C PHE A 297 7.08 -12.02 -29.23
N GLN A 298 8.24 -12.26 -29.87
CA GLN A 298 9.35 -12.93 -29.21
C GLN A 298 9.92 -12.06 -28.08
N PHE A 299 10.09 -10.78 -28.33
CA PHE A 299 10.50 -9.80 -27.31
C PHE A 299 9.55 -9.81 -26.11
N LEU A 300 8.23 -9.72 -26.35
CA LEU A 300 7.22 -9.76 -25.29
C LEU A 300 7.23 -11.08 -24.53
N ASP A 301 7.37 -12.22 -25.23
CA ASP A 301 7.45 -13.54 -24.60
C ASP A 301 8.65 -13.63 -23.63
N ASP A 302 9.80 -13.13 -24.05
CA ASP A 302 11.02 -13.14 -23.24
C ASP A 302 10.89 -12.19 -22.02
N VAL A 303 10.41 -10.97 -22.22
CA VAL A 303 10.22 -9.96 -21.13
C VAL A 303 9.22 -10.46 -20.10
N ILE A 304 8.03 -10.88 -20.55
CA ILE A 304 6.96 -11.35 -19.65
C ILE A 304 7.41 -12.62 -18.91
N ARG A 305 8.12 -13.53 -19.58
CA ARG A 305 8.71 -14.73 -18.97
C ARG A 305 9.67 -14.38 -17.84
N GLU A 306 10.64 -13.50 -18.09
CA GLU A 306 11.67 -13.17 -17.12
C GLU A 306 11.09 -12.45 -15.91
N ILE A 307 10.24 -11.45 -16.10
CA ILE A 307 9.59 -10.70 -15.02
C ILE A 307 8.62 -11.60 -14.23
N SER A 308 7.81 -12.42 -14.91
CA SER A 308 6.86 -13.32 -14.24
C SER A 308 7.57 -14.35 -13.35
N ALA A 309 8.75 -14.82 -13.76
CA ALA A 309 9.54 -15.79 -13.00
C ALA A 309 10.06 -15.23 -11.65
N ILE A 310 10.26 -13.93 -11.54
CA ILE A 310 10.79 -13.25 -10.35
C ILE A 310 9.75 -12.45 -9.59
N THR A 311 8.48 -12.48 -10.05
CA THR A 311 7.36 -11.77 -9.39
C THR A 311 6.28 -12.79 -9.01
N PRO A 312 6.17 -13.18 -7.75
CA PRO A 312 5.23 -14.24 -7.33
C PRO A 312 3.75 -13.82 -7.35
N GLY A 313 3.43 -12.52 -7.43
CA GLY A 313 2.06 -12.01 -7.52
C GLY A 313 1.31 -12.55 -8.74
N ASN A 314 -0.03 -12.59 -8.66
CA ASN A 314 -0.88 -13.22 -9.68
C ASN A 314 -1.10 -12.34 -10.92
N TYR A 315 -0.71 -11.08 -10.90
CA TYR A 315 -1.02 -10.11 -11.96
C TYR A 315 0.23 -9.68 -12.71
N PHE A 316 0.05 -9.39 -13.99
CA PHE A 316 0.99 -8.68 -14.85
C PHE A 316 0.23 -7.58 -15.58
N HIS A 317 0.65 -6.34 -15.41
CA HIS A 317 0.02 -5.18 -16.03
C HIS A 317 0.69 -4.91 -17.38
N ILE A 318 -0.12 -4.82 -18.45
CA ILE A 318 0.35 -4.66 -19.82
C ILE A 318 0.20 -3.22 -20.35
N GLY A 319 -0.18 -2.29 -19.49
CA GLY A 319 -0.48 -0.91 -19.89
C GLY A 319 -1.68 -0.85 -20.83
N GLY A 320 -1.46 -0.41 -22.04
CA GLY A 320 -2.44 -0.40 -23.15
C GLY A 320 -3.07 0.97 -23.39
N ASP A 321 -2.73 1.97 -22.60
CA ASP A 321 -3.26 3.33 -22.72
C ASP A 321 -2.53 4.14 -23.82
N GLU A 322 -3.18 5.21 -24.24
CA GLU A 322 -2.63 6.25 -25.11
C GLU A 322 -1.86 5.77 -26.35
N SER A 323 -2.15 4.58 -26.87
CA SER A 323 -1.49 3.99 -28.04
C SER A 323 -1.91 4.66 -29.36
N HIS A 324 -1.82 6.00 -29.42
CA HIS A 324 -2.32 6.81 -30.53
C HIS A 324 -1.60 6.57 -31.87
N SER A 325 -0.38 6.02 -31.83
CA SER A 325 0.39 5.64 -33.01
C SER A 325 0.06 4.24 -33.55
N THR A 326 -0.81 3.49 -32.87
CA THR A 326 -1.30 2.18 -33.26
C THR A 326 -2.72 2.31 -33.80
N ASN A 327 -3.02 1.79 -35.00
CA ASN A 327 -4.41 1.76 -35.46
C ASN A 327 -5.23 0.72 -34.65
N GLU A 328 -6.54 0.87 -34.62
CA GLU A 328 -7.42 0.07 -33.75
C GLU A 328 -7.37 -1.44 -34.07
N GLU A 329 -7.29 -1.81 -35.35
CA GLU A 329 -7.24 -3.23 -35.76
C GLU A 329 -5.94 -3.89 -35.25
N ASP A 330 -4.80 -3.22 -35.41
CA ASP A 330 -3.50 -3.68 -34.93
C ASP A 330 -3.45 -3.71 -33.40
N TYR A 331 -4.03 -2.72 -32.74
CA TYR A 331 -4.12 -2.66 -31.26
C TYR A 331 -4.85 -3.89 -30.72
N ILE A 332 -6.02 -4.22 -31.27
CA ILE A 332 -6.80 -5.39 -30.85
C ILE A 332 -5.96 -6.68 -31.03
N VAL A 333 -5.34 -6.87 -32.20
CA VAL A 333 -4.48 -8.04 -32.48
C VAL A 333 -3.30 -8.10 -31.48
N PHE A 334 -2.70 -6.96 -31.18
CA PHE A 334 -1.57 -6.88 -30.27
C PHE A 334 -1.95 -7.27 -28.86
N ILE A 335 -3.01 -6.66 -28.32
CA ILE A 335 -3.48 -6.94 -26.95
C ILE A 335 -3.94 -8.40 -26.83
N ASP A 336 -4.66 -8.95 -27.83
CA ASP A 336 -5.09 -10.35 -27.82
C ASP A 336 -3.89 -11.32 -27.69
N LYS A 337 -2.84 -11.13 -28.50
CA LYS A 337 -1.63 -11.95 -28.45
C LYS A 337 -0.85 -11.77 -27.16
N THR A 338 -0.80 -10.53 -26.64
CA THR A 338 -0.11 -10.24 -25.36
C THR A 338 -0.80 -10.91 -24.18
N GLN A 339 -2.13 -10.89 -24.14
CA GLN A 339 -2.90 -11.62 -23.12
C GLN A 339 -2.58 -13.13 -23.15
N ASP A 340 -2.45 -13.75 -24.36
CA ASP A 340 -2.06 -15.16 -24.48
C ASP A 340 -0.66 -15.42 -23.88
N ILE A 341 0.28 -14.49 -24.08
CA ILE A 341 1.64 -14.59 -23.52
C ILE A 341 1.61 -14.47 -21.98
N VAL A 342 0.86 -13.52 -21.43
CA VAL A 342 0.72 -13.36 -19.98
C VAL A 342 0.16 -14.63 -19.33
N GLU A 343 -0.94 -15.16 -19.87
CA GLU A 343 -1.56 -16.41 -19.39
C GLU A 343 -0.61 -17.63 -19.50
N LYS A 344 0.20 -17.71 -20.56
CA LYS A 344 1.22 -18.75 -20.74
C LYS A 344 2.18 -18.85 -19.54
N TYR A 345 2.48 -17.73 -18.89
CA TYR A 345 3.35 -17.68 -17.71
C TYR A 345 2.58 -17.68 -16.40
N GLY A 346 1.30 -18.04 -16.42
CA GLY A 346 0.46 -18.26 -15.23
C GLY A 346 0.02 -16.98 -14.52
N LYS A 347 0.04 -15.84 -15.21
CA LYS A 347 -0.43 -14.56 -14.69
C LYS A 347 -1.81 -14.19 -15.23
N ASN A 348 -2.56 -13.43 -14.45
CA ASN A 348 -3.77 -12.77 -14.91
C ASN A 348 -3.39 -11.40 -15.48
N VAL A 349 -4.08 -11.01 -16.54
CA VAL A 349 -3.86 -9.73 -17.20
C VAL A 349 -4.45 -8.59 -16.40
N MET A 350 -3.69 -7.52 -16.23
CA MET A 350 -4.16 -6.17 -15.89
C MET A 350 -3.81 -5.23 -17.03
N GLY A 351 -4.60 -4.17 -17.22
CA GLY A 351 -4.28 -3.10 -18.15
C GLY A 351 -5.23 -1.92 -17.94
N TRP A 352 -4.84 -0.76 -18.46
CA TRP A 352 -5.70 0.42 -18.43
C TRP A 352 -6.98 0.17 -19.20
N ASP A 353 -8.02 0.94 -18.98
CA ASP A 353 -9.38 0.61 -19.42
C ASP A 353 -9.54 0.51 -20.95
N GLU A 354 -8.61 1.03 -21.75
CA GLU A 354 -8.56 0.92 -23.21
C GLU A 354 -8.44 -0.53 -23.71
N ILE A 355 -7.87 -1.44 -22.90
CA ILE A 355 -7.75 -2.87 -23.29
C ILE A 355 -9.12 -3.52 -23.55
N GLN A 356 -10.20 -2.87 -23.07
CA GLN A 356 -11.56 -3.33 -23.33
C GLN A 356 -11.92 -3.44 -24.83
N SER A 357 -11.23 -2.72 -25.71
CA SER A 357 -11.44 -2.84 -27.16
C SER A 357 -11.11 -4.23 -27.70
N SER A 358 -10.19 -4.95 -27.05
CA SER A 358 -9.75 -6.32 -27.39
C SER A 358 -10.70 -7.42 -26.92
N ASN A 359 -10.34 -8.70 -27.19
CA ASN A 359 -11.05 -9.87 -26.68
C ASN A 359 -10.55 -10.21 -25.27
N ILE A 360 -11.17 -9.60 -24.27
CA ILE A 360 -10.77 -9.75 -22.86
C ILE A 360 -10.83 -11.21 -22.41
N LYS A 361 -9.76 -11.66 -21.77
CA LYS A 361 -9.66 -12.99 -21.16
C LYS A 361 -10.41 -13.08 -19.83
N PRO A 362 -10.81 -14.28 -19.39
CA PRO A 362 -11.32 -14.48 -18.05
C PRO A 362 -10.32 -14.00 -16.99
N ASN A 363 -10.81 -13.43 -15.88
CA ASN A 363 -10.01 -12.87 -14.78
C ASN A 363 -9.14 -11.65 -15.12
N THR A 364 -9.31 -11.07 -16.31
CA THR A 364 -8.69 -9.77 -16.64
C THR A 364 -9.23 -8.68 -15.73
N ILE A 365 -8.34 -7.77 -15.34
CA ILE A 365 -8.69 -6.56 -14.60
C ILE A 365 -8.45 -5.36 -15.50
N ALA A 366 -9.51 -4.59 -15.77
CA ALA A 366 -9.39 -3.31 -16.45
C ALA A 366 -9.28 -2.20 -15.38
N GLN A 367 -8.22 -1.42 -15.46
CA GLN A 367 -7.96 -0.31 -14.54
C GLN A 367 -8.60 0.96 -15.07
N TYR A 368 -9.72 1.34 -14.45
CA TYR A 368 -10.46 2.53 -14.82
C TYR A 368 -9.74 3.81 -14.40
N TRP A 369 -9.37 4.64 -15.37
CA TRP A 369 -8.72 5.92 -15.09
C TRP A 369 -9.45 7.12 -15.70
N ALA A 370 -10.04 7.00 -16.88
CA ALA A 370 -10.61 8.14 -17.59
C ALA A 370 -11.98 7.90 -18.22
N ASP A 371 -12.20 6.76 -18.91
CA ASP A 371 -13.38 6.55 -19.75
C ASP A 371 -14.35 5.53 -19.12
N ALA A 372 -15.51 6.04 -18.69
CA ALA A 372 -16.56 5.22 -18.09
C ALA A 372 -17.14 4.18 -19.08
N ASP A 373 -17.21 4.49 -20.38
CA ASP A 373 -17.73 3.57 -21.40
C ASP A 373 -16.75 2.41 -21.60
N ASN A 374 -15.45 2.64 -21.51
CA ASN A 374 -14.44 1.59 -21.52
C ASN A 374 -14.59 0.65 -20.32
N ALA A 375 -14.73 1.19 -19.10
CA ALA A 375 -14.93 0.39 -17.89
C ALA A 375 -16.21 -0.45 -17.97
N ILE A 376 -17.33 0.14 -18.44
CA ILE A 376 -18.60 -0.57 -18.67
C ILE A 376 -18.43 -1.65 -19.74
N GLY A 377 -17.67 -1.34 -20.82
CA GLY A 377 -17.36 -2.28 -21.90
C GLY A 377 -16.57 -3.48 -21.38
N ALA A 378 -15.57 -3.27 -20.52
CA ALA A 378 -14.79 -4.31 -19.89
C ALA A 378 -15.65 -5.23 -19.01
N VAL A 379 -16.52 -4.67 -18.17
CA VAL A 379 -17.46 -5.46 -17.35
C VAL A 379 -18.39 -6.30 -18.19
N LYS A 380 -18.94 -5.76 -19.31
CA LYS A 380 -19.79 -6.52 -20.23
C LYS A 380 -19.06 -7.71 -20.87
N LYS A 381 -17.75 -7.64 -21.00
CA LYS A 381 -16.88 -8.72 -21.50
C LYS A 381 -16.38 -9.67 -20.39
N GLY A 382 -16.74 -9.41 -19.13
CA GLY A 382 -16.45 -10.27 -17.99
C GLY A 382 -15.21 -9.88 -17.17
N ALA A 383 -14.59 -8.74 -17.45
CA ALA A 383 -13.50 -8.20 -16.61
C ALA A 383 -14.01 -7.71 -15.26
N LYS A 384 -13.09 -7.63 -14.29
CA LYS A 384 -13.26 -6.86 -13.06
C LYS A 384 -12.61 -5.49 -13.22
N ILE A 385 -13.00 -4.55 -12.36
CA ILE A 385 -12.53 -3.16 -12.43
C ILE A 385 -11.67 -2.83 -11.21
N LEU A 386 -10.52 -2.24 -11.46
CA LEU A 386 -9.72 -1.53 -10.46
C LEU A 386 -9.97 -0.03 -10.64
N MET A 387 -10.42 0.63 -9.58
CA MET A 387 -10.81 2.04 -9.64
C MET A 387 -9.63 2.97 -9.39
N SER A 388 -9.20 3.69 -10.43
CA SER A 388 -8.07 4.66 -10.39
C SER A 388 -8.42 5.98 -11.10
N PRO A 389 -9.60 6.58 -10.87
CA PRO A 389 -10.06 7.72 -11.67
C PRO A 389 -9.13 8.92 -11.55
N ALA A 390 -8.56 9.39 -12.66
CA ALA A 390 -7.55 10.45 -12.70
C ALA A 390 -8.01 11.76 -12.01
N LYS A 391 -9.30 12.07 -12.08
CA LYS A 391 -9.89 13.28 -11.45
C LYS A 391 -9.98 13.22 -9.92
N TYR A 392 -9.72 12.05 -9.31
CA TYR A 392 -9.85 11.82 -7.87
C TYR A 392 -8.66 11.08 -7.27
N ALA A 393 -8.04 10.11 -7.99
CA ALA A 393 -7.08 9.17 -7.44
C ALA A 393 -5.61 9.44 -7.80
N TYR A 394 -5.33 10.21 -8.86
CA TYR A 394 -3.95 10.46 -9.30
C TYR A 394 -3.20 11.38 -8.32
N LEU A 395 -2.14 10.84 -7.74
CA LEU A 395 -1.32 11.54 -6.74
C LEU A 395 -0.37 12.58 -7.34
N ASP A 396 -0.07 12.49 -8.64
CA ASP A 396 0.71 13.47 -9.38
C ASP A 396 -0.09 14.74 -9.74
N MET A 397 -1.42 14.72 -9.58
CA MET A 397 -2.22 15.94 -9.70
C MET A 397 -1.97 16.88 -8.52
N GLN A 398 -1.84 18.18 -8.81
CA GLN A 398 -1.66 19.22 -7.81
C GLN A 398 -2.82 19.26 -6.81
N TYR A 399 -2.53 19.50 -5.54
CA TYR A 399 -3.54 19.70 -4.50
C TYR A 399 -4.36 20.97 -4.73
N ASP A 400 -3.68 22.03 -5.13
CA ASP A 400 -4.18 23.36 -5.49
C ASP A 400 -3.10 24.17 -6.22
N SER A 401 -3.36 25.42 -6.53
CA SER A 401 -2.44 26.30 -7.23
C SER A 401 -1.15 26.67 -6.46
N LEU A 402 -1.02 26.27 -5.21
CA LEU A 402 0.17 26.47 -4.37
C LEU A 402 1.09 25.24 -4.37
N SER A 403 0.65 24.14 -4.96
CA SER A 403 1.44 22.91 -5.05
C SER A 403 2.72 23.14 -5.85
N LYS A 404 3.84 22.66 -5.28
CA LYS A 404 5.17 22.85 -5.86
C LYS A 404 5.45 21.91 -7.03
N TYR A 405 4.90 20.70 -6.95
CA TYR A 405 5.07 19.61 -7.92
C TYR A 405 3.73 19.16 -8.45
N GLY A 406 3.75 18.36 -9.50
CA GLY A 406 2.58 17.77 -10.12
C GLY A 406 1.94 18.62 -11.21
N PHE A 407 0.99 18.03 -11.90
CA PHE A 407 0.17 18.65 -12.92
C PHE A 407 -1.27 18.89 -12.45
N HIS A 408 -2.11 19.44 -13.31
CA HIS A 408 -3.55 19.62 -13.02
C HIS A 408 -4.42 19.40 -14.28
N TRP A 409 -3.90 18.61 -15.21
CA TRP A 409 -4.61 18.34 -16.47
C TRP A 409 -5.95 17.62 -16.25
N ALA A 410 -6.04 16.68 -15.28
CA ALA A 410 -7.31 16.06 -14.93
C ALA A 410 -8.15 16.96 -13.99
N SER A 411 -7.53 17.52 -12.96
CA SER A 411 -8.10 18.49 -12.02
C SER A 411 -7.09 18.85 -10.93
N TYR A 412 -7.39 19.88 -10.10
CA TYR A 412 -6.81 19.96 -8.76
C TYR A 412 -7.47 18.94 -7.85
N ILE A 413 -6.66 18.12 -7.16
CA ILE A 413 -7.16 17.11 -6.24
C ILE A 413 -6.77 17.51 -4.81
N SER A 414 -7.62 18.30 -4.15
CA SER A 414 -7.45 18.60 -2.74
C SER A 414 -7.57 17.32 -1.89
N ILE A 415 -7.08 17.36 -0.65
CA ILE A 415 -7.20 16.21 0.28
C ILE A 415 -8.67 15.77 0.42
N LYS A 416 -9.59 16.74 0.55
CA LYS A 416 -11.02 16.46 0.65
C LYS A 416 -11.58 15.82 -0.62
N ARG A 417 -11.22 16.33 -1.80
CA ARG A 417 -11.68 15.78 -3.08
C ARG A 417 -11.18 14.33 -3.29
N GLY A 418 -9.93 14.05 -2.94
CA GLY A 418 -9.37 12.70 -2.99
C GLY A 418 -9.98 11.73 -1.97
N TYR A 419 -10.69 12.24 -0.96
CA TYR A 419 -11.34 11.42 0.06
C TYR A 419 -12.85 11.21 -0.16
N ASP A 420 -13.56 12.21 -0.69
CA ASP A 420 -15.04 12.23 -0.71
C ASP A 420 -15.65 11.36 -1.81
N TRP A 421 -14.89 10.84 -2.78
CA TRP A 421 -15.47 10.01 -3.83
C TRP A 421 -15.81 8.60 -3.35
N ASN A 422 -16.81 7.99 -3.98
CA ASN A 422 -17.24 6.63 -3.66
C ASN A 422 -17.03 5.72 -4.88
N PRO A 423 -16.14 4.70 -4.78
CA PRO A 423 -15.92 3.77 -5.89
C PRO A 423 -17.21 3.10 -6.40
N ASP A 424 -18.11 2.73 -5.48
CA ASP A 424 -19.33 1.98 -5.81
C ASP A 424 -20.38 2.83 -6.58
N GLU A 425 -20.25 4.16 -6.54
CA GLU A 425 -21.24 5.09 -7.12
C GLU A 425 -20.67 5.93 -8.27
N LEU A 426 -19.34 5.83 -8.52
CA LEU A 426 -18.67 6.75 -9.44
C LEU A 426 -19.04 6.52 -10.90
N VAL A 427 -19.26 5.27 -11.30
CA VAL A 427 -19.62 4.89 -12.68
C VAL A 427 -20.96 4.18 -12.67
N GLU A 428 -21.98 4.85 -13.18
CA GLU A 428 -23.31 4.24 -13.31
C GLU A 428 -23.26 3.02 -14.24
N GLY A 429 -23.76 1.87 -13.77
CA GLY A 429 -23.77 0.61 -14.50
C GLY A 429 -22.65 -0.36 -14.15
N ILE A 430 -21.76 0.00 -13.23
CA ILE A 430 -20.78 -0.93 -12.62
C ILE A 430 -21.28 -1.29 -11.22
N ALA A 431 -21.56 -2.57 -10.99
CA ALA A 431 -22.01 -3.05 -9.67
C ALA A 431 -20.79 -3.31 -8.77
N ASP A 432 -21.00 -3.21 -7.44
CA ASP A 432 -19.94 -3.36 -6.42
C ASP A 432 -19.17 -4.66 -6.57
N GLU A 433 -19.84 -5.77 -6.91
CA GLU A 433 -19.21 -7.06 -7.13
C GLU A 433 -18.23 -7.09 -8.32
N ASN A 434 -18.27 -6.09 -9.21
CA ASN A 434 -17.33 -5.95 -10.32
C ASN A 434 -16.08 -5.16 -9.92
N ILE A 435 -16.11 -4.44 -8.80
CA ILE A 435 -14.98 -3.63 -8.32
C ILE A 435 -14.12 -4.47 -7.38
N ILE A 436 -12.85 -4.67 -7.74
CA ILE A 436 -11.90 -5.39 -6.87
C ILE A 436 -11.22 -4.48 -5.84
N GLY A 437 -11.20 -3.19 -6.09
CA GLY A 437 -10.55 -2.23 -5.21
C GLY A 437 -10.25 -0.89 -5.84
N VAL A 438 -9.32 -0.20 -5.20
CA VAL A 438 -8.87 1.14 -5.57
C VAL A 438 -7.35 1.18 -5.66
N GLU A 439 -6.83 1.99 -6.58
CA GLU A 439 -5.42 2.30 -6.67
C GLU A 439 -5.19 3.79 -6.88
N ALA A 440 -4.14 4.31 -6.24
CA ALA A 440 -3.71 5.70 -6.35
C ALA A 440 -2.41 5.78 -7.16
N PRO A 441 -2.47 6.11 -8.45
CA PRO A 441 -1.29 6.29 -9.30
C PRO A 441 -0.48 7.53 -8.92
N LEU A 442 0.85 7.40 -8.98
CA LEU A 442 1.81 8.49 -8.83
C LEU A 442 2.78 8.48 -10.00
N TRP A 443 2.49 9.29 -11.00
CA TRP A 443 3.38 9.54 -12.14
C TRP A 443 4.53 10.46 -11.74
N SER A 444 5.71 10.26 -12.33
CA SER A 444 6.94 10.85 -11.81
C SER A 444 7.55 11.96 -12.68
N GLU A 445 6.83 12.52 -13.66
CA GLU A 445 7.37 13.55 -14.56
C GLU A 445 7.89 14.79 -13.84
N THR A 446 7.32 15.12 -12.67
CA THR A 446 7.66 16.33 -11.92
C THR A 446 8.42 16.08 -10.63
N ILE A 447 8.72 14.82 -10.32
CA ILE A 447 9.38 14.40 -9.07
C ILE A 447 10.53 13.44 -9.38
N SER A 448 11.65 13.56 -8.65
CA SER A 448 12.88 12.82 -8.92
C SER A 448 13.55 12.22 -7.67
N ASN A 449 12.91 12.30 -6.51
CA ASN A 449 13.46 11.81 -5.25
C ASN A 449 12.35 11.56 -4.22
N PHE A 450 12.69 10.87 -3.14
CA PHE A 450 11.72 10.47 -2.11
C PHE A 450 11.01 11.63 -1.40
N GLU A 451 11.66 12.80 -1.19
CA GLU A 451 11.00 13.95 -0.56
C GLU A 451 9.90 14.53 -1.45
N GLU A 452 10.12 14.58 -2.75
CA GLU A 452 9.15 15.06 -3.74
C GLU A 452 8.01 14.04 -3.94
N LEU A 453 8.36 12.74 -4.00
CA LEU A 453 7.40 11.64 -4.00
C LEU A 453 6.47 11.72 -2.79
N SER A 454 7.05 11.78 -1.59
CA SER A 454 6.26 11.80 -0.36
C SER A 454 5.41 13.08 -0.24
N TYR A 455 5.89 14.21 -0.74
CA TYR A 455 5.12 15.46 -0.81
C TYR A 455 3.84 15.32 -1.65
N LEU A 456 3.91 14.67 -2.80
CA LEU A 456 2.73 14.45 -3.65
C LEU A 456 1.83 13.34 -3.12
N ALA A 457 2.40 12.22 -2.65
CA ALA A 457 1.63 11.10 -2.15
C ALA A 457 0.88 11.44 -0.86
N PHE A 458 1.55 12.12 0.07
CA PHE A 458 0.98 12.38 1.40
C PHE A 458 0.50 13.84 1.54
N PRO A 459 -0.63 14.05 2.19
CA PRO A 459 -1.39 13.07 2.97
C PRO A 459 -2.55 12.41 2.20
N ARG A 460 -2.74 12.63 0.88
CA ARG A 460 -3.88 12.07 0.12
C ARG A 460 -3.95 10.55 0.17
N LEU A 461 -2.78 9.87 0.10
CA LEU A 461 -2.71 8.41 0.13
C LEU A 461 -3.37 7.80 1.38
N LEU A 462 -3.36 8.52 2.51
CA LEU A 462 -4.07 8.08 3.72
C LEU A 462 -5.58 7.98 3.49
N GLY A 463 -6.14 8.90 2.73
CA GLY A 463 -7.55 8.88 2.34
C GLY A 463 -7.88 7.70 1.42
N TYR A 464 -7.01 7.40 0.46
CA TYR A 464 -7.22 6.24 -0.42
C TYR A 464 -7.09 4.92 0.32
N ALA A 465 -6.17 4.83 1.28
CA ALA A 465 -6.07 3.67 2.16
C ALA A 465 -7.40 3.44 2.92
N GLU A 466 -8.03 4.51 3.41
CA GLU A 466 -9.32 4.43 4.09
C GLU A 466 -10.47 4.12 3.12
N ILE A 467 -10.47 4.65 1.89
CA ILE A 467 -11.45 4.30 0.86
C ILE A 467 -11.40 2.80 0.55
N GLY A 468 -10.20 2.25 0.43
CA GLY A 468 -10.00 0.84 0.12
C GLY A 468 -10.27 -0.12 1.29
N TRP A 469 -10.09 0.35 2.52
CA TRP A 469 -10.20 -0.47 3.72
C TRP A 469 -11.57 -0.38 4.40
N SER A 470 -12.03 0.86 4.67
CA SER A 470 -13.18 1.08 5.56
C SER A 470 -14.50 1.08 4.81
N LYS A 471 -15.58 0.68 5.49
CA LYS A 471 -16.93 0.73 4.93
C LYS A 471 -17.33 2.17 4.60
N THR A 472 -18.05 2.36 3.50
CA THR A 472 -18.43 3.69 3.00
C THR A 472 -19.20 4.51 4.03
N GLU A 473 -20.13 3.88 4.77
CA GLU A 473 -20.94 4.51 5.80
C GLU A 473 -20.18 5.00 7.04
N GLN A 474 -18.92 4.57 7.21
CA GLN A 474 -18.06 5.00 8.31
C GLN A 474 -17.13 6.16 7.92
N ARG A 475 -17.03 6.47 6.64
CA ARG A 475 -16.17 7.51 6.11
C ARG A 475 -16.84 8.86 6.19
N GLU A 476 -16.50 9.64 7.21
CA GLU A 476 -16.96 11.02 7.38
C GLU A 476 -15.78 11.99 7.35
N TRP A 477 -15.87 13.05 6.54
CA TRP A 477 -14.80 14.01 6.36
C TRP A 477 -14.33 14.67 7.67
N GLU A 478 -15.25 15.09 8.52
CA GLU A 478 -14.93 15.77 9.78
C GLU A 478 -14.19 14.85 10.75
N SER A 479 -14.55 13.58 10.79
CA SER A 479 -13.84 12.54 11.55
C SER A 479 -12.47 12.26 10.94
N TYR A 480 -12.39 12.06 9.64
CA TYR A 480 -11.13 11.83 8.93
C TYR A 480 -10.17 13.00 9.10
N GLN A 481 -10.63 14.26 8.93
CA GLN A 481 -9.79 15.44 9.07
C GLN A 481 -9.15 15.54 10.47
N LYS A 482 -9.89 15.22 11.54
CA LYS A 482 -9.35 15.20 12.90
C LYS A 482 -8.24 14.17 13.05
N ARG A 483 -8.44 12.96 12.52
CA ARG A 483 -7.42 11.90 12.56
C ARG A 483 -6.22 12.26 11.70
N LEU A 484 -6.45 12.85 10.53
CA LEU A 484 -5.40 13.30 9.61
C LEU A 484 -4.46 14.34 10.24
N ILE A 485 -4.98 15.25 11.05
CA ILE A 485 -4.16 16.24 11.78
C ILE A 485 -3.17 15.54 12.71
N GLU A 486 -3.58 14.47 13.40
CA GLU A 486 -2.70 13.69 14.27
C GLU A 486 -1.66 12.93 13.41
N HIS A 487 -2.06 12.41 12.25
CA HIS A 487 -1.12 11.77 11.31
C HIS A 487 -0.11 12.75 10.72
N GLY A 488 -0.43 14.05 10.61
CA GLY A 488 0.56 15.08 10.28
C GLY A 488 1.70 15.09 11.30
N VAL A 489 1.38 15.07 12.61
CA VAL A 489 2.39 14.99 13.68
C VAL A 489 3.20 13.68 13.59
N LEU A 490 2.53 12.57 13.24
CA LEU A 490 3.21 11.29 13.06
C LEU A 490 4.19 11.34 11.87
N LEU A 491 3.78 11.86 10.73
CA LEU A 491 4.64 12.02 9.54
C LEU A 491 5.84 12.92 9.84
N ASP A 492 5.64 14.04 10.55
CA ASP A 492 6.72 14.92 10.99
C ASP A 492 7.71 14.18 11.90
N SER A 493 7.23 13.35 12.83
CA SER A 493 8.08 12.56 13.74
C SER A 493 8.92 11.51 12.98
N MET A 494 8.45 11.07 11.83
CA MET A 494 9.13 10.14 10.92
C MET A 494 10.00 10.87 9.89
N SER A 495 10.04 12.20 9.89
CA SER A 495 10.74 13.04 8.92
C SER A 495 10.23 12.85 7.47
N ILE A 496 8.96 12.54 7.31
CA ILE A 496 8.30 12.42 6.00
C ILE A 496 7.78 13.78 5.57
N LYS A 497 8.17 14.20 4.36
CA LYS A 497 7.61 15.41 3.74
C LYS A 497 6.21 15.12 3.21
N TYR A 498 5.29 16.05 3.43
CA TYR A 498 3.94 15.95 2.91
C TYR A 498 3.37 17.33 2.60
N TYR A 499 2.30 17.39 1.81
CA TYR A 499 1.67 18.66 1.47
C TYR A 499 0.88 19.24 2.65
N HIS A 500 1.33 20.39 3.15
CA HIS A 500 0.64 21.14 4.20
C HIS A 500 -0.48 22.00 3.60
N SER A 501 -1.62 21.35 3.29
CA SER A 501 -2.79 22.07 2.78
C SER A 501 -3.22 23.19 3.72
N PRO A 502 -3.44 24.44 3.21
CA PRO A 502 -3.91 25.55 4.04
C PRO A 502 -5.34 25.35 4.58
N ASN A 503 -6.08 24.38 4.02
CA ASN A 503 -7.44 24.06 4.44
C ASN A 503 -7.51 23.05 5.60
N ILE A 504 -6.37 22.55 6.06
CA ILE A 504 -6.26 21.66 7.23
C ILE A 504 -5.57 22.42 8.36
N PRO A 505 -6.17 22.48 9.55
CA PRO A 505 -5.57 23.16 10.71
C PRO A 505 -4.50 22.29 11.38
N TRP A 506 -3.38 22.08 10.69
CA TRP A 506 -2.26 21.27 11.18
C TRP A 506 -1.78 21.72 12.57
N LYS A 507 -1.44 20.76 13.44
CA LYS A 507 -0.73 21.04 14.68
C LYS A 507 0.67 21.57 14.37
N LYS A 508 1.13 22.52 15.18
CA LYS A 508 2.47 23.12 15.09
C LYS A 508 3.45 22.38 16.00
#